data_3ecc1266010a632e4ccf87ae393a2d22
#
_entry.id   3ecc1266010a632e4ccf87ae393a2d22
#
_cell.length_a   1.000
_cell.length_b   1.000
_cell.length_c   1.000
_cell.angle_alpha   90.00
_cell.angle_beta   90.00
_cell.angle_gamma   90.00
#
_symmetry.space_group_name_H-M   'P 1'
#
loop_
_entity.id
_entity.type
_entity.pdbx_description
1 polymer ?
#
loop_
_entity_poly.entity_id
_entity_poly.type
_entity_poly.pdbx_seq_one_letter_code
_entity_poly.pdbx_strand_id
1 'polypeptide(L)'
;QLFDGTLDFLDYVKSIGGRYLFLTNNSSNSADKYVEKLKSLGIASEKEDFLTSVFATALYLKKHYANKKHYVFGTKSFQEELADAGLNVTDTLSDDIDCLVMGYDTELTFQKLEDACILLGRGVPYIAANPDFVCPTWYGYVPDCGSVAQALFNATKRMPKFIGKPEPEMALLALERTGFQKSDTILLGDRLYTDIACGFNAGID
;
A
#
# COMPACT_ATOMS: atom_id res chain seq x y z
N GLN A 1 20.58 1.85 4.03
CA GLN A 1 21.47 2.04 5.18
C GLN A 1 20.62 2.37 6.40
N LEU A 2 20.93 1.79 7.55
CA LEU A 2 20.27 2.12 8.82
C LEU A 2 20.82 3.45 9.37
N PHE A 3 20.00 4.16 10.12
CA PHE A 3 20.47 5.25 10.97
C PHE A 3 21.24 4.68 12.18
N ASP A 4 22.16 5.46 12.72
CA ASP A 4 22.87 5.10 13.96
C ASP A 4 21.85 4.93 15.11
N GLY A 5 22.03 3.86 15.89
CA GLY A 5 21.14 3.52 17.00
C GLY A 5 19.84 2.79 16.60
N THR A 6 19.59 2.52 15.31
CA THR A 6 18.35 1.82 14.88
C THR A 6 18.20 0.46 15.57
N LEU A 7 19.25 -0.35 15.60
CA LEU A 7 19.19 -1.70 16.22
C LEU A 7 18.98 -1.58 17.73
N ASP A 8 19.70 -0.69 18.39
CA ASP A 8 19.57 -0.45 19.84
C ASP A 8 18.13 0.00 20.20
N PHE A 9 17.53 0.84 19.37
CA PHE A 9 16.14 1.27 19.53
C PHE A 9 15.15 0.11 19.41
N LEU A 10 15.30 -0.75 18.39
CA LEU A 10 14.42 -1.90 18.19
C LEU A 10 14.56 -2.91 19.35
N ASP A 11 15.77 -3.13 19.83
CA ASP A 11 16.05 -3.99 20.99
C ASP A 11 15.48 -3.40 22.29
N TYR A 12 15.58 -2.08 22.47
CA TYR A 12 14.95 -1.39 23.59
C TYR A 12 13.43 -1.57 23.58
N VAL A 13 12.76 -1.36 22.43
CA VAL A 13 11.31 -1.56 22.32
C VAL A 13 10.92 -2.98 22.76
N LYS A 14 11.64 -4.01 22.30
CA LYS A 14 11.40 -5.39 22.73
C LYS A 14 11.63 -5.58 24.24
N SER A 15 12.67 -4.97 24.79
CA SER A 15 13.05 -5.13 26.21
C SER A 15 11.98 -4.62 27.19
N ILE A 16 11.19 -3.63 26.77
CA ILE A 16 10.08 -3.08 27.55
C ILE A 16 8.74 -3.77 27.26
N GLY A 17 8.73 -4.89 26.53
CA GLY A 17 7.50 -5.59 26.13
C GLY A 17 6.74 -4.96 24.97
N GLY A 18 7.34 -3.98 24.30
CA GLY A 18 6.77 -3.36 23.10
C GLY A 18 6.89 -4.24 21.86
N ARG A 19 6.14 -3.88 20.84
CA ARG A 19 6.16 -4.50 19.52
C ARG A 19 6.29 -3.42 18.44
N TYR A 20 6.97 -3.74 17.36
CA TYR A 20 7.04 -2.84 16.20
C TYR A 20 6.47 -3.51 14.96
N LEU A 21 5.88 -2.72 14.08
CA LEU A 21 5.43 -3.11 12.74
C LEU A 21 6.01 -2.15 11.71
N PHE A 22 6.30 -2.68 10.52
CA PHE A 22 6.80 -1.89 9.39
C PHE A 22 5.67 -1.59 8.43
N LEU A 23 5.34 -0.30 8.26
CA LEU A 23 4.29 0.17 7.36
C LEU A 23 4.91 0.70 6.07
N THR A 24 4.53 0.17 4.91
CA THR A 24 5.04 0.61 3.61
C THR A 24 3.94 0.86 2.59
N ASN A 25 4.03 2.00 1.89
CA ASN A 25 3.15 2.32 0.76
C ASN A 25 3.54 1.60 -0.52
N ASN A 26 4.74 1.04 -0.60
CA ASN A 26 5.18 0.36 -1.81
C ASN A 26 4.36 -0.91 -2.05
N SER A 27 3.66 -0.95 -3.18
CA SER A 27 2.78 -2.03 -3.62
C SER A 27 3.40 -2.91 -4.71
N SER A 28 4.68 -2.71 -5.05
CA SER A 28 5.36 -3.50 -6.09
C SER A 28 6.17 -4.69 -5.56
N ASN A 29 6.32 -4.82 -4.25
CA ASN A 29 7.11 -5.87 -3.62
C ASN A 29 6.31 -6.60 -2.54
N SER A 30 6.45 -7.93 -2.50
CA SER A 30 5.85 -8.78 -1.49
C SER A 30 6.49 -8.60 -0.10
N ALA A 31 5.79 -9.01 0.96
CA ALA A 31 6.31 -9.01 2.32
C ALA A 31 7.61 -9.85 2.46
N ASP A 32 7.75 -10.94 1.70
CA ASP A 32 8.95 -11.78 1.67
C ASP A 32 10.21 -10.99 1.32
N LYS A 33 10.13 -10.15 0.27
CA LYS A 33 11.26 -9.30 -0.14
C LYS A 33 11.67 -8.31 0.94
N TYR A 34 10.70 -7.82 1.73
CA TYR A 34 11.00 -6.94 2.87
C TYR A 34 11.66 -7.68 4.02
N VAL A 35 11.22 -8.91 4.32
CA VAL A 35 11.87 -9.77 5.32
C VAL A 35 13.35 -10.01 4.95
N GLU A 36 13.61 -10.40 3.70
CA GLU A 36 14.98 -10.60 3.21
C GLU A 36 15.83 -9.32 3.30
N LYS A 37 15.24 -8.17 2.91
CA LYS A 37 15.90 -6.87 3.00
C LYS A 37 16.26 -6.51 4.43
N LEU A 38 15.34 -6.64 5.39
CA LEU A 38 15.61 -6.33 6.79
C LEU A 38 16.61 -7.29 7.40
N LYS A 39 16.56 -8.57 7.06
CA LYS A 39 17.56 -9.57 7.46
C LYS A 39 18.96 -9.19 6.99
N SER A 40 19.11 -8.68 5.76
CA SER A 40 20.41 -8.20 5.25
C SER A 40 20.94 -6.97 6.00
N LEU A 41 20.07 -6.25 6.72
CA LEU A 41 20.38 -5.10 7.57
C LEU A 41 20.55 -5.47 9.05
N GLY A 42 20.47 -6.76 9.40
CA GLY A 42 20.59 -7.24 10.79
C GLY A 42 19.31 -7.17 11.61
N ILE A 43 18.16 -6.89 10.98
CA ILE A 43 16.85 -6.84 11.65
C ILE A 43 16.13 -8.16 11.43
N ALA A 44 15.90 -8.93 12.50
CA ALA A 44 15.06 -10.11 12.46
C ALA A 44 13.58 -9.69 12.36
N SER A 45 12.90 -10.15 11.32
CA SER A 45 11.48 -9.85 11.08
C SER A 45 10.80 -11.01 10.37
N GLU A 46 9.50 -11.11 10.53
CA GLU A 46 8.62 -12.07 9.85
C GLU A 46 7.60 -11.32 8.99
N LYS A 47 6.85 -12.03 8.14
CA LYS A 47 5.82 -11.41 7.27
C LYS A 47 4.77 -10.63 8.07
N GLU A 48 4.43 -11.14 9.23
CA GLU A 48 3.45 -10.58 10.16
C GLU A 48 3.86 -9.23 10.74
N ASP A 49 5.17 -8.90 10.68
CA ASP A 49 5.69 -7.60 11.11
C ASP A 49 5.51 -6.50 10.04
N PHE A 50 5.02 -6.86 8.85
CA PHE A 50 4.78 -5.92 7.77
C PHE A 50 3.29 -5.66 7.55
N LEU A 51 2.98 -4.39 7.33
CA LEU A 51 1.71 -3.91 6.78
C LEU A 51 2.02 -3.17 5.49
N THR A 52 1.80 -3.84 4.36
CA THR A 52 1.94 -3.25 3.03
C THR A 52 0.64 -2.56 2.62
N SER A 53 0.73 -1.57 1.74
CA SER A 53 -0.48 -0.99 1.14
C SER A 53 -1.29 -2.01 0.33
N VAL A 54 -0.64 -3.06 -0.21
CA VAL A 54 -1.33 -4.18 -0.87
C VAL A 54 -2.22 -4.92 0.11
N PHE A 55 -1.66 -5.30 1.27
CA PHE A 55 -2.43 -5.99 2.31
C PHE A 55 -3.61 -5.16 2.80
N ALA A 56 -3.38 -3.86 3.07
CA ALA A 56 -4.45 -2.95 3.47
C ALA A 56 -5.54 -2.80 2.38
N THR A 57 -5.12 -2.71 1.10
CA THR A 57 -6.03 -2.67 -0.05
C THR A 57 -6.86 -3.95 -0.15
N ALA A 58 -6.23 -5.12 0.01
CA ALA A 58 -6.93 -6.40 -0.02
C ALA A 58 -8.00 -6.50 1.08
N LEU A 59 -7.69 -6.07 2.30
CA LEU A 59 -8.67 -6.04 3.40
C LEU A 59 -9.81 -5.06 3.13
N TYR A 60 -9.50 -3.87 2.61
CA TYR A 60 -10.52 -2.90 2.24
C TYR A 60 -11.46 -3.46 1.16
N LEU A 61 -10.91 -4.08 0.12
CA LEU A 61 -11.70 -4.70 -0.96
C LEU A 61 -12.57 -5.84 -0.43
N LYS A 62 -12.05 -6.71 0.44
CA LYS A 62 -12.83 -7.77 1.09
C LYS A 62 -14.01 -7.23 1.89
N LYS A 63 -13.79 -6.14 2.61
CA LYS A 63 -14.82 -5.52 3.44
C LYS A 63 -15.93 -4.84 2.61
N HIS A 64 -15.57 -4.19 1.51
CA HIS A 64 -16.49 -3.31 0.76
C HIS A 64 -16.90 -3.87 -0.59
N TYR A 65 -16.13 -4.81 -1.17
CA TYR A 65 -16.28 -5.32 -2.54
C TYR A 65 -16.02 -6.84 -2.64
N ALA A 66 -16.34 -7.63 -1.61
CA ALA A 66 -15.97 -9.05 -1.45
C ALA A 66 -16.34 -9.93 -2.67
N ASN A 67 -17.51 -9.73 -3.26
CA ASN A 67 -18.03 -10.58 -4.35
C ASN A 67 -17.92 -9.88 -5.71
N LYS A 68 -16.99 -8.93 -5.84
CA LYS A 68 -16.82 -8.14 -7.04
C LYS A 68 -15.65 -8.64 -7.86
N LYS A 69 -15.72 -8.46 -9.19
CA LYS A 69 -14.61 -8.71 -10.10
C LYS A 69 -13.77 -7.45 -10.23
N HIS A 70 -12.48 -7.58 -9.92
CA HIS A 70 -11.55 -6.47 -9.86
C HIS A 70 -10.61 -6.49 -11.08
N TYR A 71 -10.58 -5.41 -11.84
CA TYR A 71 -9.50 -5.17 -12.79
C TYR A 71 -8.30 -4.63 -12.04
N VAL A 72 -7.16 -5.30 -12.14
CA VAL A 72 -5.93 -4.91 -11.44
C VAL A 72 -4.99 -4.18 -12.39
N PHE A 73 -4.81 -2.90 -12.12
CA PHE A 73 -3.82 -2.04 -12.76
C PHE A 73 -2.58 -1.98 -11.87
N GLY A 74 -1.63 -2.86 -12.08
CA GLY A 74 -0.43 -2.99 -11.26
C GLY A 74 0.53 -4.03 -11.82
N THR A 75 1.58 -4.34 -11.05
CA THR A 75 2.50 -5.42 -11.39
C THR A 75 1.82 -6.78 -11.26
N LYS A 76 2.40 -7.80 -11.90
CA LYS A 76 1.96 -9.19 -11.72
C LYS A 76 2.00 -9.61 -10.25
N SER A 77 3.04 -9.21 -9.50
CA SER A 77 3.14 -9.48 -8.06
C SER A 77 1.99 -8.86 -7.27
N PHE A 78 1.57 -7.63 -7.62
CA PHE A 78 0.41 -6.98 -6.99
C PHE A 78 -0.89 -7.75 -7.25
N GLN A 79 -1.09 -8.21 -8.49
CA GLN A 79 -2.25 -9.03 -8.86
C GLN A 79 -2.26 -10.37 -8.11
N GLU A 80 -1.11 -11.06 -8.04
CA GLU A 80 -0.97 -12.33 -7.32
C GLU A 80 -1.28 -12.18 -5.83
N GLU A 81 -0.77 -11.15 -5.15
CA GLU A 81 -1.07 -10.91 -3.73
C GLU A 81 -2.57 -10.66 -3.48
N LEU A 82 -3.26 -9.94 -4.37
CA LEU A 82 -4.71 -9.74 -4.26
C LEU A 82 -5.48 -11.05 -4.52
N ALA A 83 -5.01 -11.89 -5.46
CA ALA A 83 -5.59 -13.21 -5.72
C ALA A 83 -5.39 -14.16 -4.53
N ASP A 84 -4.18 -14.22 -3.96
CA ASP A 84 -3.85 -15.01 -2.77
C ASP A 84 -4.66 -14.57 -1.54
N ALA A 85 -5.00 -13.29 -1.48
CA ALA A 85 -5.96 -12.79 -0.51
C ALA A 85 -7.41 -13.26 -0.76
N GLY A 86 -7.69 -14.01 -1.83
CA GLY A 86 -9.01 -14.56 -2.15
C GLY A 86 -9.94 -13.59 -2.88
N LEU A 87 -9.41 -12.55 -3.53
CA LEU A 87 -10.18 -11.64 -4.38
C LEU A 87 -10.29 -12.19 -5.81
N ASN A 88 -11.42 -11.92 -6.46
CA ASN A 88 -11.61 -12.25 -7.88
C ASN A 88 -10.97 -11.14 -8.74
N VAL A 89 -9.78 -11.39 -9.26
CA VAL A 89 -8.95 -10.42 -9.96
C VAL A 89 -8.68 -10.80 -11.42
N THR A 90 -8.50 -9.80 -12.27
CA THR A 90 -8.13 -9.95 -13.69
C THR A 90 -7.33 -8.72 -14.14
N ASP A 91 -6.50 -8.90 -15.17
CA ASP A 91 -5.83 -7.84 -15.93
C ASP A 91 -6.40 -7.69 -17.35
N THR A 92 -7.48 -8.39 -17.62
CA THR A 92 -8.14 -8.38 -18.94
C THR A 92 -9.46 -7.62 -18.85
N LEU A 93 -9.64 -6.62 -19.72
CA LEU A 93 -10.85 -5.82 -19.80
C LEU A 93 -12.04 -6.70 -20.23
N SER A 94 -13.14 -6.60 -19.49
CA SER A 94 -14.42 -7.26 -19.78
C SER A 94 -15.60 -6.41 -19.27
N ASP A 95 -16.82 -6.74 -19.69
CA ASP A 95 -18.00 -5.94 -19.32
C ASP A 95 -18.46 -6.18 -17.89
N ASP A 96 -18.06 -7.27 -17.26
CA ASP A 96 -18.42 -7.69 -15.91
C ASP A 96 -17.42 -7.21 -14.83
N ILE A 97 -16.52 -6.29 -15.16
CA ILE A 97 -15.63 -5.65 -14.18
C ILE A 97 -16.44 -4.71 -13.28
N ASP A 98 -16.36 -4.95 -12.00
CA ASP A 98 -17.07 -4.17 -10.97
C ASP A 98 -16.23 -3.07 -10.31
N CYS A 99 -14.89 -3.19 -10.35
CA CYS A 99 -14.00 -2.27 -9.64
C CYS A 99 -12.63 -2.19 -10.32
N LEU A 100 -12.06 -0.99 -10.43
CA LEU A 100 -10.68 -0.76 -10.84
C LEU A 100 -9.80 -0.62 -9.58
N VAL A 101 -8.75 -1.45 -9.49
CA VAL A 101 -7.79 -1.43 -8.39
C VAL A 101 -6.41 -1.14 -8.95
N MET A 102 -5.76 -0.09 -8.45
CA MET A 102 -4.47 0.38 -8.95
C MET A 102 -3.40 0.33 -7.85
N GLY A 103 -2.20 -0.11 -8.23
CA GLY A 103 -0.98 -0.07 -7.41
C GLY A 103 0.17 0.61 -8.16
N TYR A 104 1.34 0.67 -7.51
CA TYR A 104 2.57 1.08 -8.18
C TYR A 104 2.95 0.04 -9.24
N ASP A 105 3.01 0.46 -10.49
CA ASP A 105 3.18 -0.43 -11.65
C ASP A 105 4.46 -0.14 -12.40
N THR A 106 5.47 -1.00 -12.19
CA THR A 106 6.73 -1.00 -12.96
C THR A 106 6.63 -1.75 -14.30
N GLU A 107 5.46 -2.33 -14.58
CA GLU A 107 5.12 -3.07 -15.81
C GLU A 107 4.06 -2.31 -16.63
N LEU A 108 3.97 -0.98 -16.42
CA LEU A 108 3.00 -0.10 -17.06
C LEU A 108 3.05 -0.20 -18.58
N THR A 109 1.88 -0.41 -19.20
CA THR A 109 1.67 -0.34 -20.65
C THR A 109 0.60 0.68 -20.99
N PHE A 110 0.60 1.18 -22.22
CA PHE A 110 -0.47 2.09 -22.68
C PHE A 110 -1.84 1.40 -22.67
N GLN A 111 -1.90 0.09 -22.95
CA GLN A 111 -3.14 -0.69 -22.87
C GLN A 111 -3.79 -0.62 -21.48
N LYS A 112 -3.01 -0.74 -20.42
CA LYS A 112 -3.55 -0.60 -19.05
C LYS A 112 -4.15 0.79 -18.81
N LEU A 113 -3.57 1.85 -19.38
CA LEU A 113 -4.15 3.21 -19.31
C LEU A 113 -5.46 3.31 -20.08
N GLU A 114 -5.56 2.74 -21.28
CA GLU A 114 -6.78 2.70 -22.07
C GLU A 114 -7.90 1.94 -21.34
N ASP A 115 -7.60 0.74 -20.82
CA ASP A 115 -8.54 -0.08 -20.07
C ASP A 115 -9.06 0.67 -18.83
N ALA A 116 -8.16 1.31 -18.08
CA ALA A 116 -8.53 2.12 -16.93
C ALA A 116 -9.45 3.29 -17.34
N CYS A 117 -9.15 4.00 -18.43
CA CYS A 117 -10.01 5.08 -18.92
C CYS A 117 -11.42 4.56 -19.31
N ILE A 118 -11.51 3.40 -19.96
CA ILE A 118 -12.79 2.77 -20.32
C ILE A 118 -13.57 2.43 -19.04
N LEU A 119 -12.95 1.79 -18.06
CA LEU A 119 -13.59 1.43 -16.79
C LEU A 119 -14.05 2.67 -16.01
N LEU A 120 -13.21 3.69 -15.95
CA LEU A 120 -13.58 4.97 -15.31
C LEU A 120 -14.73 5.67 -16.03
N GLY A 121 -14.80 5.59 -17.36
CA GLY A 121 -15.93 6.05 -18.16
C GLY A 121 -17.22 5.29 -17.88
N ARG A 122 -17.14 3.99 -17.53
CA ARG A 122 -18.28 3.16 -17.09
C ARG A 122 -18.74 3.49 -15.67
N GLY A 123 -17.98 4.29 -14.92
CA GLY A 123 -18.32 4.70 -13.56
C GLY A 123 -18.00 3.68 -12.47
N VAL A 124 -17.19 2.65 -12.71
CA VAL A 124 -16.84 1.67 -11.69
C VAL A 124 -16.11 2.34 -10.50
N PRO A 125 -16.23 1.81 -9.28
CA PRO A 125 -15.38 2.20 -8.15
C PRO A 125 -13.90 2.15 -8.51
N TYR A 126 -13.14 3.14 -8.03
CA TYR A 126 -11.73 3.30 -8.31
C TYR A 126 -10.93 3.38 -7.01
N ILE A 127 -10.12 2.38 -6.73
CA ILE A 127 -9.32 2.22 -5.51
C ILE A 127 -7.85 2.21 -5.91
N ALA A 128 -6.99 2.87 -5.13
CA ALA A 128 -5.55 2.85 -5.33
C ALA A 128 -4.81 2.55 -4.04
N ALA A 129 -3.76 1.75 -4.15
CA ALA A 129 -2.99 1.26 -3.01
C ALA A 129 -2.24 2.36 -2.26
N ASN A 130 -1.75 3.41 -2.99
CA ASN A 130 -1.04 4.53 -2.36
C ASN A 130 -1.17 5.82 -3.20
N PRO A 131 -1.02 7.01 -2.57
CA PRO A 131 -1.06 8.29 -3.26
C PRO A 131 0.33 8.82 -3.69
N ASP A 132 1.41 8.07 -3.47
CA ASP A 132 2.77 8.56 -3.70
C ASP A 132 2.97 8.95 -5.17
N PHE A 133 3.44 10.18 -5.40
CA PHE A 133 3.71 10.67 -6.76
C PHE A 133 4.99 10.12 -7.33
N VAL A 134 5.97 9.83 -6.48
CA VAL A 134 7.30 9.39 -6.91
C VAL A 134 7.82 8.25 -6.04
N CYS A 135 8.52 7.32 -6.69
CA CYS A 135 9.31 6.29 -6.01
C CYS A 135 10.80 6.68 -6.13
N PRO A 136 11.56 6.77 -5.01
CA PRO A 136 12.99 7.04 -5.05
C PRO A 136 13.76 5.81 -5.55
N THR A 137 14.75 6.06 -6.41
CA THR A 137 15.68 5.05 -6.93
C THR A 137 17.12 5.53 -6.68
N TRP A 138 18.10 4.68 -6.97
CA TRP A 138 19.51 5.04 -6.84
C TRP A 138 19.96 6.13 -7.83
N TYR A 139 19.23 6.34 -8.93
CA TYR A 139 19.53 7.35 -9.97
C TYR A 139 18.57 8.56 -9.95
N GLY A 140 17.63 8.63 -8.99
CA GLY A 140 16.65 9.72 -8.90
C GLY A 140 15.26 9.24 -8.57
N TYR A 141 14.24 9.80 -9.22
CA TYR A 141 12.84 9.49 -8.96
C TYR A 141 12.15 8.97 -10.21
N VAL A 142 11.24 8.03 -10.03
CA VAL A 142 10.33 7.56 -11.08
C VAL A 142 8.88 7.81 -10.69
N PRO A 143 7.93 7.93 -11.66
CA PRO A 143 6.50 8.06 -11.34
C PRO A 143 6.00 6.87 -10.51
N ASP A 144 5.23 7.14 -9.47
CA ASP A 144 4.54 6.13 -8.65
C ASP A 144 3.03 6.20 -8.91
N CYS A 145 2.25 5.46 -8.15
CA CYS A 145 0.81 5.26 -8.27
C CYS A 145 0.05 6.60 -8.35
N GLY A 146 0.38 7.58 -7.51
CA GLY A 146 -0.24 8.91 -7.52
C GLY A 146 -0.02 9.69 -8.81
N SER A 147 1.14 9.56 -9.46
CA SER A 147 1.41 10.18 -10.76
C SER A 147 0.54 9.58 -11.86
N VAL A 148 0.37 8.27 -11.86
CA VAL A 148 -0.52 7.57 -12.80
C VAL A 148 -1.99 7.94 -12.54
N ALA A 149 -2.39 8.00 -11.26
CA ALA A 149 -3.73 8.47 -10.89
C ALA A 149 -4.00 9.88 -11.40
N GLN A 150 -3.02 10.79 -11.31
CA GLN A 150 -3.14 12.15 -11.83
C GLN A 150 -3.24 12.18 -13.37
N ALA A 151 -2.52 11.31 -14.08
CA ALA A 151 -2.64 11.18 -15.53
C ALA A 151 -4.06 10.71 -15.93
N LEU A 152 -4.60 9.70 -15.24
CA LEU A 152 -5.98 9.22 -15.44
C LEU A 152 -7.02 10.30 -15.07
N PHE A 153 -6.77 11.10 -14.01
CA PHE A 153 -7.63 12.24 -13.65
C PHE A 153 -7.67 13.28 -14.78
N ASN A 154 -6.55 13.59 -15.39
CA ASN A 154 -6.51 14.54 -16.50
C ASN A 154 -7.39 14.11 -17.68
N ALA A 155 -7.46 12.80 -17.94
CA ALA A 155 -8.28 12.23 -19.01
C ALA A 155 -9.77 12.05 -18.61
N THR A 156 -10.05 11.57 -17.39
CA THR A 156 -11.38 11.08 -16.98
C THR A 156 -12.08 11.93 -15.93
N LYS A 157 -11.35 12.86 -15.29
CA LYS A 157 -11.81 13.67 -14.14
C LYS A 157 -12.18 12.84 -12.91
N ARG A 158 -11.64 11.61 -12.80
CA ARG A 158 -11.86 10.72 -11.67
C ARG A 158 -10.58 10.45 -10.90
N MET A 159 -10.64 10.57 -9.57
CA MET A 159 -9.57 10.21 -8.66
C MET A 159 -9.95 8.94 -7.88
N PRO A 160 -8.98 8.10 -7.52
CA PRO A 160 -9.24 6.93 -6.67
C PRO A 160 -9.50 7.33 -5.22
N LYS A 161 -10.13 6.41 -4.47
CA LYS A 161 -9.91 6.36 -3.02
C LYS A 161 -8.56 5.69 -2.79
N PHE A 162 -7.66 6.42 -2.15
CA PHE A 162 -6.37 5.88 -1.70
C PHE A 162 -6.54 5.12 -0.38
N ILE A 163 -5.71 4.08 -0.16
CA ILE A 163 -5.74 3.23 1.04
C ILE A 163 -4.46 3.39 1.87
N GLY A 164 -3.31 3.53 1.21
CA GLY A 164 -2.02 3.74 1.87
C GLY A 164 -1.90 5.09 2.56
N LYS A 165 -0.85 5.27 3.36
CA LYS A 165 -0.53 6.54 4.02
C LYS A 165 -0.61 7.72 3.01
N PRO A 166 -1.19 8.87 3.33
CA PRO A 166 -1.57 9.37 4.66
C PRO A 166 -2.94 8.91 5.21
N GLU A 167 -3.67 8.07 4.47
CA GLU A 167 -4.93 7.54 4.97
C GLU A 167 -4.72 6.71 6.24
N PRO A 168 -5.66 6.76 7.22
CA PRO A 168 -5.45 6.14 8.53
C PRO A 168 -5.56 4.61 8.52
N GLU A 169 -6.06 4.01 7.44
CA GLU A 169 -6.39 2.59 7.35
C GLU A 169 -5.22 1.69 7.77
N MET A 170 -4.00 1.97 7.33
CA MET A 170 -2.83 1.15 7.66
C MET A 170 -2.47 1.23 9.15
N ALA A 171 -2.53 2.41 9.75
CA ALA A 171 -2.25 2.61 11.17
C ALA A 171 -3.35 1.98 12.05
N LEU A 172 -4.61 2.08 11.65
CA LEU A 172 -5.72 1.42 12.34
C LEU A 172 -5.63 -0.12 12.26
N LEU A 173 -5.21 -0.66 11.12
CA LEU A 173 -4.93 -2.09 10.98
C LEU A 173 -3.76 -2.56 11.85
N ALA A 174 -2.74 -1.71 12.06
CA ALA A 174 -1.65 -2.00 12.98
C ALA A 174 -2.15 -2.14 14.42
N LEU A 175 -3.03 -1.25 14.87
CA LEU A 175 -3.66 -1.34 16.19
C LEU A 175 -4.50 -2.62 16.32
N GLU A 176 -5.33 -2.93 15.32
CA GLU A 176 -6.15 -4.14 15.31
C GLU A 176 -5.28 -5.41 15.39
N ARG A 177 -4.19 -5.48 14.63
CA ARG A 177 -3.26 -6.61 14.60
C ARG A 177 -2.51 -6.80 15.92
N THR A 178 -2.11 -5.70 16.56
CA THR A 178 -1.31 -5.75 17.80
C THR A 178 -2.14 -5.83 19.06
N GLY A 179 -3.37 -5.31 19.04
CA GLY A 179 -4.25 -5.16 20.20
C GLY A 179 -3.88 -3.98 21.10
N PHE A 180 -2.88 -3.15 20.72
CA PHE A 180 -2.50 -1.95 21.46
C PHE A 180 -3.50 -0.82 21.29
N GLN A 181 -3.58 0.07 22.29
CA GLN A 181 -4.39 1.29 22.22
C GLN A 181 -3.61 2.40 21.50
N LYS A 182 -4.33 3.39 20.98
CA LYS A 182 -3.71 4.58 20.37
C LYS A 182 -2.75 5.30 21.30
N SER A 183 -3.11 5.40 22.59
CA SER A 183 -2.28 6.00 23.66
C SER A 183 -0.95 5.30 23.90
N ASP A 184 -0.85 4.03 23.51
CA ASP A 184 0.31 3.18 23.77
C ASP A 184 1.11 2.94 22.48
N THR A 185 0.79 3.69 21.41
CA THR A 185 1.33 3.50 20.07
C THR A 185 1.91 4.80 19.53
N ILE A 186 3.06 4.72 18.89
CA ILE A 186 3.71 5.82 18.19
C ILE A 186 3.92 5.41 16.74
N LEU A 187 3.65 6.31 15.80
CA LEU A 187 3.99 6.13 14.39
C LEU A 187 5.23 6.96 14.06
N LEU A 188 6.32 6.27 13.68
CA LEU A 188 7.57 6.89 13.28
C LEU A 188 7.72 6.88 11.77
N GLY A 189 8.14 8.01 11.21
CA GLY A 189 8.39 8.13 9.77
C GLY A 189 9.15 9.39 9.41
N ASP A 190 9.67 9.44 8.17
CA ASP A 190 10.50 10.54 7.68
C ASP A 190 9.73 11.52 6.79
N ARG A 191 8.49 11.17 6.39
CA ARG A 191 7.69 12.00 5.49
C ARG A 191 6.49 12.62 6.20
N LEU A 192 6.52 13.95 6.31
CA LEU A 192 5.43 14.70 6.97
C LEU A 192 4.07 14.48 6.30
N TYR A 193 4.02 14.39 4.98
CA TYR A 193 2.78 14.30 4.20
C TYR A 193 2.25 12.87 4.02
N THR A 194 2.97 11.85 4.45
CA THR A 194 2.51 10.46 4.46
C THR A 194 2.54 9.86 5.86
N ASP A 195 3.72 9.67 6.44
CA ASP A 195 3.87 8.96 7.72
C ASP A 195 3.24 9.75 8.88
N ILE A 196 3.68 10.98 9.07
CA ILE A 196 3.18 11.82 10.16
C ILE A 196 1.70 12.14 9.97
N ALA A 197 1.29 12.45 8.74
CA ALA A 197 -0.12 12.67 8.44
C ALA A 197 -0.98 11.42 8.70
N CYS A 198 -0.46 10.22 8.46
CA CYS A 198 -1.17 8.97 8.75
C CYS A 198 -1.40 8.79 10.27
N GLY A 199 -0.37 9.05 11.10
CA GLY A 199 -0.50 9.04 12.55
C GLY A 199 -1.57 10.03 13.01
N PHE A 200 -1.45 11.28 12.57
CA PHE A 200 -2.43 12.33 12.90
C PHE A 200 -3.85 11.96 12.48
N ASN A 201 -4.06 11.46 11.24
CA ASN A 201 -5.37 11.05 10.74
C ASN A 201 -5.93 9.82 11.49
N ALA A 202 -5.07 8.95 12.00
CA ALA A 202 -5.45 7.82 12.83
C ALA A 202 -5.66 8.19 14.31
N GLY A 203 -5.25 9.39 14.74
CA GLY A 203 -5.23 9.81 16.14
C GLY A 203 -4.18 9.06 16.96
N ILE A 204 -3.00 8.85 16.40
CA ILE A 204 -1.79 8.24 16.96
C ILE A 204 -0.70 9.30 16.93
N ASP A 205 0.14 9.37 17.96
CA ASP A 205 1.29 10.28 18.01
C ASP A 205 2.43 9.85 17.08
#